data_c6d55f15ac8aa2ce1327822d0efec0be
#
_entry.id   c6d55f15ac8aa2ce1327822d0efec0be
#
_cell.length_a   1.000
_cell.length_b   1.000
_cell.length_c   1.000
_cell.angle_alpha   90.00
_cell.angle_beta   90.00
_cell.angle_gamma   90.00
#
_symmetry.space_group_name_H-M   'P 1'
#
loop_
_entity.id
_entity.type
_entity.pdbx_description
1 polymer ?
#
loop_
_entity_poly.entity_id
_entity_poly.type
_entity_poly.pdbx_seq_one_letter_code
_entity_poly.pdbx_strand_id
1 'polypeptide(L)'
;QCQKCKIVQISKIVKSEKMFGKTYEYRTSLSKMMTEHIKNKAKYLQKKGLVNNKSAILDIGSNDGTFLNCFEKNISLFGIDPSANKFKNYYNKNIKIIYNYFSRINVEKFIEKKTSFNVITSFAMFYDVQDPNTFCSDIESLLNKNGLWILELSYLPLMLKNLTYDQI
;
A
#
# COMPACT_ATOMS: atom_id res chain seq x y z
N GLN A 1 4.07 18.70 -17.42
CA GLN A 1 4.70 17.55 -18.06
C GLN A 1 6.20 17.72 -18.14
N CYS A 2 6.97 16.73 -17.75
CA CYS A 2 8.42 16.72 -17.89
C CYS A 2 8.83 16.68 -19.38
N GLN A 3 9.71 17.57 -19.82
CA GLN A 3 10.13 17.62 -21.21
C GLN A 3 11.02 16.42 -21.60
N LYS A 4 11.74 15.83 -20.63
CA LYS A 4 12.65 14.72 -20.84
C LYS A 4 11.93 13.37 -20.85
N CYS A 5 11.21 13.01 -19.78
CA CYS A 5 10.60 11.69 -19.60
C CYS A 5 9.09 11.66 -19.85
N LYS A 6 8.48 12.82 -20.14
CA LYS A 6 7.05 13.01 -20.46
C LYS A 6 6.08 12.68 -19.30
N ILE A 7 6.56 12.35 -18.12
CA ILE A 7 5.71 12.17 -16.95
C ILE A 7 4.88 13.44 -16.69
N VAL A 8 3.63 13.25 -16.31
CA VAL A 8 2.73 14.32 -15.86
C VAL A 8 2.69 14.31 -14.36
N GLN A 9 2.93 15.45 -13.74
CA GLN A 9 2.92 15.62 -12.29
C GLN A 9 2.44 17.02 -11.92
N ILE A 10 1.92 17.17 -10.71
CA ILE A 10 1.56 18.48 -10.17
C ILE A 10 2.82 19.30 -9.85
N SER A 11 2.73 20.62 -9.98
CA SER A 11 3.85 21.53 -9.74
C SER A 11 4.06 21.87 -8.26
N LYS A 12 3.03 21.68 -7.44
CA LYS A 12 3.08 21.95 -5.98
C LYS A 12 2.65 20.70 -5.23
N ILE A 13 3.53 20.20 -4.37
CA ILE A 13 3.27 19.04 -3.54
C ILE A 13 2.64 19.49 -2.23
N VAL A 14 1.51 18.90 -1.85
CA VAL A 14 0.90 19.07 -0.53
C VAL A 14 1.60 18.11 0.44
N LYS A 15 1.92 18.60 1.65
CA LYS A 15 2.53 17.75 2.68
C LYS A 15 1.60 16.60 3.06
N SER A 16 2.13 15.38 3.14
CA SER A 16 1.37 14.16 3.43
C SER A 16 0.56 14.26 4.73
N GLU A 17 1.09 14.99 5.74
CA GLU A 17 0.38 15.19 7.01
C GLU A 17 -0.92 15.99 6.87
N LYS A 18 -1.01 16.85 5.85
CA LYS A 18 -2.25 17.58 5.54
C LYS A 18 -3.25 16.75 4.77
N MET A 19 -2.78 15.78 3.99
CA MET A 19 -3.63 14.88 3.18
C MET A 19 -4.11 13.68 4.00
N PHE A 20 -3.22 13.00 4.70
CA PHE A 20 -3.46 11.72 5.36
C PHE A 20 -3.37 11.81 6.90
N GLY A 21 -3.52 13.01 7.46
CA GLY A 21 -3.44 13.24 8.90
C GLY A 21 -4.72 12.88 9.68
N LYS A 22 -4.88 13.56 10.82
CA LYS A 22 -5.99 13.30 11.77
C LYS A 22 -7.40 13.47 11.18
N THR A 23 -7.57 14.26 10.13
CA THR A 23 -8.85 14.53 9.46
C THR A 23 -9.16 13.56 8.32
N TYR A 24 -8.24 12.69 7.95
CA TYR A 24 -8.46 11.70 6.89
C TYR A 24 -9.49 10.65 7.33
N GLU A 25 -10.59 10.56 6.59
CA GLU A 25 -11.74 9.71 6.97
C GLU A 25 -12.07 8.62 5.95
N TYR A 26 -11.39 8.62 4.80
CA TYR A 26 -11.60 7.58 3.81
C TYR A 26 -11.29 6.19 4.39
N ARG A 27 -12.18 5.25 4.13
CA ARG A 27 -12.04 3.86 4.52
C ARG A 27 -12.43 2.95 3.36
N THR A 28 -11.52 2.05 3.00
CA THR A 28 -11.67 1.15 1.85
C THR A 28 -12.93 0.30 1.92
N SER A 29 -13.27 -0.22 3.11
CA SER A 29 -14.43 -1.09 3.30
C SER A 29 -15.79 -0.40 3.20
N LEU A 30 -15.85 0.93 3.09
CA LEU A 30 -17.12 1.64 2.85
C LEU A 30 -17.63 1.44 1.41
N SER A 31 -16.74 1.18 0.46
CA SER A 31 -17.10 0.89 -0.92
C SER A 31 -17.13 -0.63 -1.16
N LYS A 32 -18.33 -1.16 -1.47
CA LYS A 32 -18.50 -2.57 -1.81
C LYS A 32 -17.66 -2.94 -3.05
N MET A 33 -17.66 -2.09 -4.07
CA MET A 33 -16.89 -2.30 -5.30
C MET A 33 -15.38 -2.35 -5.01
N MET A 34 -14.87 -1.40 -4.20
CA MET A 34 -13.46 -1.39 -3.82
C MET A 34 -13.09 -2.61 -2.97
N THR A 35 -13.95 -2.99 -2.04
CA THR A 35 -13.75 -4.21 -1.23
C THR A 35 -13.67 -5.47 -2.08
N GLU A 36 -14.54 -5.63 -3.07
CA GLU A 36 -14.49 -6.77 -4.00
C GLU A 36 -13.25 -6.75 -4.88
N HIS A 37 -12.86 -5.57 -5.37
CA HIS A 37 -11.64 -5.39 -6.15
C HIS A 37 -10.39 -5.83 -5.36
N ILE A 38 -10.24 -5.35 -4.13
CA ILE A 38 -9.11 -5.71 -3.26
C ILE A 38 -9.13 -7.20 -2.89
N LYS A 39 -10.30 -7.78 -2.59
CA LYS A 39 -10.44 -9.23 -2.37
C LYS A 39 -10.01 -10.06 -3.57
N ASN A 40 -10.35 -9.61 -4.78
CA ASN A 40 -9.94 -10.30 -6.00
C ASN A 40 -8.42 -10.23 -6.22
N LYS A 41 -7.76 -9.12 -5.86
CA LYS A 41 -6.28 -9.03 -5.86
C LYS A 41 -5.67 -10.05 -4.89
N ALA A 42 -6.14 -10.11 -3.65
CA ALA A 42 -5.65 -11.08 -2.67
C ALA A 42 -5.84 -12.55 -3.15
N LYS A 43 -7.02 -12.89 -3.67
CA LYS A 43 -7.29 -14.21 -4.27
C LYS A 43 -6.35 -14.53 -5.43
N TYR A 44 -6.09 -13.54 -6.30
CA TYR A 44 -5.16 -13.71 -7.42
C TYR A 44 -3.75 -14.08 -6.94
N LEU A 45 -3.22 -13.37 -5.92
CA LEU A 45 -1.90 -13.65 -5.38
C LEU A 45 -1.79 -15.06 -4.80
N GLN A 46 -2.81 -15.49 -4.05
CA GLN A 46 -2.89 -16.85 -3.49
C GLN A 46 -2.99 -17.90 -4.61
N LYS A 47 -3.87 -17.70 -5.58
CA LYS A 47 -4.06 -18.64 -6.71
C LYS A 47 -2.79 -18.78 -7.57
N LYS A 48 -1.99 -17.73 -7.71
CA LYS A 48 -0.72 -17.76 -8.44
C LYS A 48 0.44 -18.31 -7.61
N GLY A 49 0.23 -18.69 -6.36
CA GLY A 49 1.27 -19.19 -5.47
C GLY A 49 2.29 -18.14 -5.05
N LEU A 50 2.00 -16.84 -5.26
CA LEU A 50 2.86 -15.72 -4.88
C LEU A 50 2.83 -15.48 -3.37
N VAL A 51 1.79 -15.95 -2.70
CA VAL A 51 1.62 -15.93 -1.25
C VAL A 51 1.26 -17.31 -0.75
N ASN A 52 1.93 -17.78 0.28
CA ASN A 52 1.70 -19.04 0.98
C ASN A 52 1.88 -18.85 2.50
N ASN A 53 1.70 -19.91 3.27
CA ASN A 53 1.75 -19.89 4.74
C ASN A 53 3.12 -19.55 5.37
N LYS A 54 4.18 -19.44 4.56
CA LYS A 54 5.51 -18.99 5.00
C LYS A 54 5.82 -17.55 4.56
N SER A 55 4.89 -16.92 3.88
CA SER A 55 5.10 -15.57 3.34
C SER A 55 4.99 -14.51 4.42
N ALA A 56 5.76 -13.44 4.25
CA ALA A 56 5.59 -12.16 4.93
C ALA A 56 5.07 -11.12 3.93
N ILE A 57 4.00 -10.42 4.29
CA ILE A 57 3.36 -9.40 3.46
C ILE A 57 3.42 -8.07 4.20
N LEU A 58 3.82 -6.99 3.50
CA LEU A 58 3.69 -5.62 3.96
C LEU A 58 2.74 -4.86 3.04
N ASP A 59 1.68 -4.28 3.59
CA ASP A 59 0.75 -3.41 2.88
C ASP A 59 0.99 -1.95 3.26
N ILE A 60 1.44 -1.14 2.30
CA ILE A 60 1.74 0.29 2.47
C ILE A 60 0.49 1.08 2.12
N GLY A 61 0.04 1.95 3.03
CA GLY A 61 -1.27 2.60 2.91
C GLY A 61 -2.39 1.62 3.23
N SER A 62 -2.20 0.77 4.25
CA SER A 62 -3.09 -0.36 4.57
C SER A 62 -4.49 0.05 5.05
N ASN A 63 -4.72 1.33 5.32
CA ASN A 63 -5.99 1.97 5.65
C ASN A 63 -6.75 1.23 6.78
N ASP A 64 -7.82 0.50 6.48
CA ASP A 64 -8.61 -0.28 7.44
C ASP A 64 -8.32 -1.79 7.42
N GLY A 65 -7.24 -2.20 6.76
CA GLY A 65 -6.80 -3.59 6.70
C GLY A 65 -7.60 -4.47 5.75
N THR A 66 -8.45 -3.90 4.90
CA THR A 66 -9.32 -4.65 3.96
C THR A 66 -8.53 -5.68 3.14
N PHE A 67 -7.34 -5.33 2.65
CA PHE A 67 -6.48 -6.26 1.90
C PHE A 67 -5.90 -7.36 2.80
N LEU A 68 -5.28 -6.97 3.91
CA LEU A 68 -4.61 -7.90 4.82
C LEU A 68 -5.58 -8.88 5.48
N ASN A 69 -6.82 -8.46 5.72
CA ASN A 69 -7.89 -9.31 6.26
C ASN A 69 -8.30 -10.46 5.32
N CYS A 70 -7.86 -10.44 4.05
CA CYS A 70 -8.15 -11.51 3.09
C CYS A 70 -7.24 -12.74 3.23
N PHE A 71 -6.22 -12.66 4.07
CA PHE A 71 -5.23 -13.72 4.23
C PHE A 71 -5.44 -14.52 5.52
N GLU A 72 -4.95 -15.76 5.52
CA GLU A 72 -5.04 -16.67 6.66
C GLU A 72 -4.11 -16.25 7.81
N LYS A 73 -4.44 -16.73 9.02
CA LYS A 73 -3.73 -16.35 10.26
C LYS A 73 -2.27 -16.82 10.35
N ASN A 74 -1.88 -17.79 9.54
CA ASN A 74 -0.53 -18.36 9.52
C ASN A 74 0.47 -17.59 8.62
N ILE A 75 0.00 -16.56 7.92
CA ILE A 75 0.83 -15.65 7.12
C ILE A 75 1.27 -14.49 8.01
N SER A 76 2.53 -14.07 7.89
CA SER A 76 3.05 -12.89 8.61
C SER A 76 2.57 -11.61 7.94
N LEU A 77 1.59 -10.93 8.55
CA LEU A 77 0.90 -9.78 7.97
C LEU A 77 1.29 -8.49 8.68
N PHE A 78 1.70 -7.49 7.90
CA PHE A 78 2.08 -6.18 8.37
C PHE A 78 1.36 -5.10 7.56
N GLY A 79 0.77 -4.12 8.25
CA GLY A 79 0.23 -2.92 7.65
C GLY A 79 0.98 -1.69 8.14
N ILE A 80 1.25 -0.74 7.25
CA ILE A 80 1.78 0.58 7.62
C ILE A 80 0.91 1.68 7.04
N ASP A 81 0.35 2.52 7.91
CA ASP A 81 -0.52 3.62 7.53
C ASP A 81 -0.68 4.60 8.69
N PRO A 82 -0.48 5.92 8.51
CA PRO A 82 -0.65 6.91 9.56
C PRO A 82 -2.10 7.02 10.06
N SER A 83 -3.09 6.69 9.22
CA SER A 83 -4.52 6.73 9.57
C SER A 83 -5.02 5.46 10.25
N ALA A 84 -4.28 4.34 10.18
CA ALA A 84 -4.71 3.02 10.65
C ALA A 84 -5.07 2.97 12.14
N ASN A 85 -4.55 3.89 12.96
CA ASN A 85 -4.94 3.96 14.37
C ASN A 85 -6.45 4.23 14.55
N LYS A 86 -7.07 5.00 13.66
CA LYS A 86 -8.52 5.23 13.65
C LYS A 86 -9.31 3.95 13.33
N PHE A 87 -8.72 3.09 12.52
CA PHE A 87 -9.36 1.92 11.94
C PHE A 87 -8.88 0.59 12.56
N LYS A 88 -8.12 0.64 13.66
CA LYS A 88 -7.51 -0.54 14.30
C LYS A 88 -8.50 -1.67 14.60
N ASN A 89 -9.76 -1.34 14.89
CA ASN A 89 -10.80 -2.32 15.22
C ASN A 89 -11.29 -3.12 14.01
N TYR A 90 -10.92 -2.74 12.79
CA TYR A 90 -11.26 -3.45 11.55
C TYR A 90 -10.21 -4.48 11.14
N TYR A 91 -9.02 -4.42 11.72
CA TYR A 91 -7.95 -5.39 11.46
C TYR A 91 -8.15 -6.68 12.24
N ASN A 92 -7.88 -7.80 11.60
CA ASN A 92 -7.77 -9.08 12.29
C ASN A 92 -6.61 -9.03 13.31
N LYS A 93 -6.78 -9.72 14.46
CA LYS A 93 -5.83 -9.67 15.59
C LYS A 93 -4.41 -10.16 15.28
N ASN A 94 -4.22 -10.93 14.22
CA ASN A 94 -2.92 -11.44 13.78
C ASN A 94 -2.12 -10.45 12.90
N ILE A 95 -2.69 -9.31 12.55
CA ILE A 95 -2.04 -8.30 11.71
C ILE A 95 -1.27 -7.34 12.61
N LYS A 96 0.02 -7.17 12.32
CA LYS A 96 0.89 -6.18 12.97
C LYS A 96 0.76 -4.84 12.27
N ILE A 97 0.35 -3.80 12.99
CA ILE A 97 0.05 -2.48 12.41
C ILE A 97 1.10 -1.46 12.86
N ILE A 98 1.67 -0.76 11.90
CA ILE A 98 2.62 0.35 12.11
C ILE A 98 1.88 1.66 11.84
N TYR A 99 1.61 2.43 12.87
CA TYR A 99 0.87 3.70 12.80
C TYR A 99 1.80 4.86 12.40
N ASN A 100 2.33 4.79 11.18
CA ASN A 100 3.27 5.79 10.68
C ASN A 100 3.25 5.86 9.15
N TYR A 101 3.88 6.91 8.61
CA TYR A 101 4.22 6.97 7.19
C TYR A 101 5.27 5.91 6.85
N PHE A 102 5.18 5.38 5.64
CA PHE A 102 6.13 4.38 5.18
C PHE A 102 7.53 4.98 5.08
N SER A 103 8.47 4.29 5.67
CA SER A 103 9.91 4.37 5.43
C SER A 103 10.53 3.07 5.93
N ARG A 104 11.66 2.69 5.37
CA ARG A 104 12.46 1.55 5.82
C ARG A 104 12.68 1.61 7.35
N ILE A 105 13.12 2.76 7.84
CA ILE A 105 13.41 2.96 9.27
C ILE A 105 12.19 2.68 10.14
N ASN A 106 11.00 3.13 9.73
CA ASN A 106 9.78 2.91 10.50
C ASN A 106 9.36 1.44 10.49
N VAL A 107 9.57 0.73 9.40
CA VAL A 107 9.29 -0.71 9.31
C VAL A 107 10.30 -1.51 10.15
N GLU A 108 11.60 -1.26 10.01
CA GLU A 108 12.66 -1.98 10.72
C GLU A 108 12.59 -1.89 12.24
N LYS A 109 11.97 -0.83 12.79
CA LYS A 109 11.70 -0.71 14.23
C LYS A 109 10.67 -1.71 14.75
N PHE A 110 9.81 -2.24 13.89
CA PHE A 110 8.70 -3.12 14.25
C PHE A 110 8.89 -4.57 13.86
N ILE A 111 9.80 -4.83 12.93
CA ILE A 111 10.09 -6.18 12.47
C ILE A 111 11.32 -6.74 13.19
N GLU A 112 11.40 -8.06 13.27
CA GLU A 112 12.62 -8.73 13.72
C GLU A 112 13.73 -8.51 12.69
N LYS A 113 14.98 -8.37 13.16
CA LYS A 113 16.17 -8.00 12.34
C LYS A 113 16.42 -8.84 11.07
N LYS A 114 15.75 -9.99 10.91
CA LYS A 114 15.91 -10.88 9.75
C LYS A 114 14.65 -10.97 8.88
N THR A 115 13.60 -10.20 9.18
CA THR A 115 12.37 -10.25 8.41
C THR A 115 12.57 -9.51 7.09
N SER A 116 12.34 -10.20 5.99
CA SER A 116 12.21 -9.61 4.65
C SER A 116 10.87 -10.04 4.06
N PHE A 117 10.31 -9.21 3.19
CA PHE A 117 8.96 -9.43 2.67
C PHE A 117 8.98 -10.20 1.34
N ASN A 118 8.07 -11.17 1.23
CA ASN A 118 7.82 -11.85 -0.05
C ASN A 118 6.97 -10.98 -0.97
N VAL A 119 6.04 -10.23 -0.38
CA VAL A 119 5.16 -9.32 -1.11
C VAL A 119 5.07 -8.01 -0.34
N ILE A 120 5.30 -6.90 -1.05
CA ILE A 120 4.96 -5.56 -0.59
C ILE A 120 3.88 -5.02 -1.52
N THR A 121 2.84 -4.43 -0.96
CA THR A 121 1.74 -3.84 -1.74
C THR A 121 1.62 -2.35 -1.47
N SER A 122 1.18 -1.60 -2.49
CA SER A 122 0.81 -0.18 -2.37
C SER A 122 -0.31 0.13 -3.37
N PHE A 123 -1.55 0.11 -2.91
CA PHE A 123 -2.72 0.34 -3.76
C PHE A 123 -3.15 1.79 -3.70
N ALA A 124 -3.23 2.44 -4.88
CA ALA A 124 -3.75 3.78 -5.06
C ALA A 124 -3.13 4.84 -4.11
N MET A 125 -1.79 4.79 -3.89
CA MET A 125 -1.11 5.73 -3.00
C MET A 125 0.26 6.21 -3.50
N PHE A 126 0.90 5.50 -4.44
CA PHE A 126 2.27 5.83 -4.86
C PHE A 126 2.35 7.19 -5.58
N TYR A 127 1.28 7.67 -6.19
CA TYR A 127 1.20 8.98 -6.83
C TYR A 127 1.25 10.15 -5.82
N ASP A 128 1.03 9.89 -4.53
CA ASP A 128 1.10 10.90 -3.45
C ASP A 128 2.46 10.95 -2.76
N VAL A 129 3.41 10.12 -3.21
CA VAL A 129 4.75 10.03 -2.61
C VAL A 129 5.60 11.23 -3.00
N GLN A 130 6.16 11.92 -2.01
CA GLN A 130 6.99 13.13 -2.23
C GLN A 130 8.34 12.81 -2.87
N ASP A 131 8.99 11.72 -2.43
CA ASP A 131 10.26 11.23 -2.98
C ASP A 131 10.10 9.78 -3.43
N PRO A 132 9.70 9.54 -4.70
CA PRO A 132 9.51 8.21 -5.23
C PRO A 132 10.80 7.39 -5.32
N ASN A 133 11.97 8.03 -5.46
CA ASN A 133 13.25 7.30 -5.53
C ASN A 133 13.62 6.70 -4.18
N THR A 134 13.56 7.48 -3.10
CA THR A 134 13.76 6.97 -1.74
C THR A 134 12.73 5.91 -1.40
N PHE A 135 11.46 6.11 -1.77
CA PHE A 135 10.40 5.13 -1.55
C PHE A 135 10.69 3.79 -2.24
N CYS A 136 11.12 3.81 -3.50
CA CYS A 136 11.51 2.58 -4.24
C CYS A 136 12.72 1.89 -3.61
N SER A 137 13.73 2.65 -3.20
CA SER A 137 14.93 2.12 -2.55
C SER A 137 14.60 1.47 -1.20
N ASP A 138 13.70 2.07 -0.42
CA ASP A 138 13.22 1.52 0.84
C ASP A 138 12.48 0.19 0.61
N ILE A 139 11.63 0.11 -0.41
CA ILE A 139 10.94 -1.14 -0.79
C ILE A 139 11.95 -2.21 -1.20
N GLU A 140 12.90 -1.88 -2.08
CA GLU A 140 13.93 -2.82 -2.53
C GLU A 140 14.68 -3.41 -1.35
N SER A 141 15.06 -2.58 -0.37
CA SER A 141 15.80 -3.01 0.82
C SER A 141 15.01 -3.93 1.77
N LEU A 142 13.68 -3.86 1.74
CA LEU A 142 12.78 -4.65 2.59
C LEU A 142 12.31 -5.93 1.90
N LEU A 143 12.37 -6.01 0.56
CA LEU A 143 12.03 -7.21 -0.19
C LEU A 143 13.08 -8.30 -0.01
N ASN A 144 12.65 -9.55 0.03
CA ASN A 144 13.57 -10.67 -0.12
C ASN A 144 14.04 -10.79 -1.58
N LYS A 145 15.05 -11.63 -1.83
CA LYS A 145 15.69 -11.79 -3.16
C LYS A 145 14.70 -12.06 -4.31
N ASN A 146 13.58 -12.73 -4.03
CA ASN A 146 12.52 -13.07 -5.00
C ASN A 146 11.20 -12.39 -4.65
N GLY A 147 11.26 -11.34 -3.83
CA GLY A 147 10.07 -10.60 -3.41
C GLY A 147 9.49 -9.77 -4.54
N LEU A 148 8.20 -9.50 -4.44
CA LEU A 148 7.45 -8.73 -5.42
C LEU A 148 6.88 -7.47 -4.77
N TRP A 149 7.06 -6.35 -5.44
CA TRP A 149 6.28 -5.16 -5.16
C TRP A 149 5.11 -5.07 -6.14
N ILE A 150 3.90 -5.00 -5.59
CA ILE A 150 2.65 -4.93 -6.34
C ILE A 150 2.01 -3.59 -6.05
N LEU A 151 1.87 -2.77 -7.07
CA LEU A 151 1.29 -1.44 -6.95
C LEU A 151 0.11 -1.28 -7.90
N GLU A 152 -0.79 -0.40 -7.52
CA GLU A 152 -1.91 0.03 -8.37
C GLU A 152 -1.89 1.55 -8.46
N LEU A 153 -1.97 2.04 -9.69
CA LEU A 153 -1.91 3.46 -10.01
C LEU A 153 -3.01 3.83 -11.02
N SER A 154 -3.40 5.08 -10.99
CA SER A 154 -4.17 5.69 -12.06
C SER A 154 -3.37 5.71 -13.35
N TYR A 155 -4.03 5.40 -14.47
CA TYR A 155 -3.40 5.41 -15.79
C TYR A 155 -3.93 6.58 -16.62
N LEU A 156 -3.20 7.69 -16.61
CA LEU A 156 -3.61 8.95 -17.22
C LEU A 156 -4.11 8.84 -18.68
N PRO A 157 -3.46 8.07 -19.60
CA PRO A 157 -3.97 7.97 -20.98
C PRO A 157 -5.39 7.38 -21.05
N LEU A 158 -5.72 6.41 -20.19
CA LEU A 158 -7.04 5.82 -20.13
C LEU A 158 -8.06 6.77 -19.48
N MET A 159 -7.64 7.49 -18.44
CA MET A 159 -8.47 8.53 -17.81
C MET A 159 -8.88 9.59 -18.82
N LEU A 160 -7.93 10.12 -19.60
CA LEU A 160 -8.21 11.11 -20.64
C LEU A 160 -9.13 10.56 -21.74
N LYS A 161 -8.88 9.32 -22.19
CA LYS A 161 -9.71 8.66 -23.20
C LYS A 161 -11.16 8.47 -22.75
N ASN A 162 -11.36 8.13 -21.48
CA ASN A 162 -12.68 7.81 -20.92
C ASN A 162 -13.33 9.01 -20.22
N LEU A 163 -12.65 10.19 -20.20
CA LEU A 163 -13.10 11.39 -19.49
C LEU A 163 -13.40 11.14 -18.01
N THR A 164 -12.56 10.32 -17.36
CA THR A 164 -12.68 10.01 -15.92
C THR A 164 -11.74 10.92 -15.12
N TYR A 165 -12.29 11.74 -14.23
CA TYR A 165 -11.55 12.74 -13.45
C TYR A 165 -11.70 12.56 -11.93
N ASP A 166 -12.12 11.41 -11.51
CA ASP A 166 -12.45 11.05 -10.13
C ASP A 166 -11.23 10.81 -9.23
N GLN A 167 -10.03 10.99 -9.77
CA GLN A 167 -8.76 10.73 -9.07
C GLN A 167 -7.76 11.87 -9.15
N ILE A 168 -8.23 13.09 -9.34
CA ILE A 168 -7.37 14.27 -9.39
C ILE A 168 -7.51 15.06 -8.09
#